data_ba5999abd5d684648d86e26f6fbb2fe1
#
_entry.id   ba5999abd5d684648d86e26f6fbb2fe1
#
_cell.length_a   1.000
_cell.length_b   1.000
_cell.length_c   1.000
_cell.angle_alpha   90.00
_cell.angle_beta   90.00
_cell.angle_gamma   90.00
#
_symmetry.space_group_name_H-M   'P 1'
#
loop_
_entity.id
_entity.type
_entity.pdbx_description
1 polymer ?
#
loop_
_entity_poly.entity_id
_entity_poly.type
_entity_poly.pdbx_seq_one_letter_code
_entity_poly.pdbx_strand_id
1 'polypeptide(L)'
;EMLRSLVGSEMCIRDSSCGVSQCQETLRTAMAIGADRGILVETNEELQPLAVAKLLKALIDKEQPGLVILGKQAIDDDCNQTGQMLAALAGLPQATFASKVELAGDKAAVTREVDGGLETLSLTLPAVITADLRLNEPRYVTLPNIMKAKKKPLDTIKPEDLGVQVLSLIHI
;
A
#
# COMPACT_ATOMS: atom_id res chain seq x y z
N GLU A 1 -11.49 -9.39 -9.16
CA GLU A 1 -12.65 -9.94 -8.39
C GLU A 1 -12.67 -9.45 -6.95
N MET A 2 -11.53 -9.40 -6.25
CA MET A 2 -11.44 -8.88 -4.87
C MET A 2 -12.00 -7.45 -4.74
N LEU A 3 -11.70 -6.56 -5.68
CA LEU A 3 -12.27 -5.20 -5.70
C LEU A 3 -13.74 -5.16 -6.12
N ARG A 4 -14.26 -6.20 -6.81
CA ARG A 4 -15.69 -6.30 -7.17
C ARG A 4 -16.57 -6.81 -6.03
N SER A 5 -16.04 -7.62 -5.12
CA SER A 5 -16.80 -8.06 -3.93
C SER A 5 -16.98 -6.95 -2.90
N LEU A 6 -16.23 -5.87 -3.03
CA LEU A 6 -16.31 -4.67 -2.21
C LEU A 6 -17.25 -3.59 -2.81
N VAL A 7 -17.86 -3.87 -3.98
CA VAL A 7 -18.84 -3.00 -4.63
C VAL A 7 -20.20 -3.11 -3.92
N GLY A 8 -20.37 -2.27 -2.95
CA GLY A 8 -21.63 -2.14 -2.17
C GLY A 8 -21.52 -1.07 -1.11
N SER A 9 -20.33 -0.63 -0.77
CA SER A 9 -20.02 0.51 0.06
C SER A 9 -19.20 1.52 -0.73
N GLU A 10 -19.30 2.79 -0.42
CA GLU A 10 -18.50 3.87 -1.00
C GLU A 10 -17.02 3.69 -0.60
N MET A 11 -16.34 2.70 -1.18
CA MET A 11 -14.91 2.51 -0.94
C MET A 11 -14.11 3.45 -1.81
N CYS A 12 -13.44 4.39 -1.17
CA CYS A 12 -12.42 5.21 -1.80
C CYS A 12 -11.07 4.47 -1.74
N ILE A 13 -10.54 4.09 -2.89
CA ILE A 13 -9.22 3.49 -3.02
C ILE A 13 -8.19 4.60 -3.18
N ARG A 14 -7.29 4.71 -2.19
CA ARG A 14 -6.19 5.64 -2.22
C ARG A 14 -4.90 4.89 -2.49
N ASP A 15 -4.14 5.36 -3.46
CA ASP A 15 -2.79 4.85 -3.71
C ASP A 15 -1.77 5.85 -3.21
N SER A 16 -0.70 5.37 -2.59
CA SER A 16 0.33 6.24 -2.00
C SER A 16 1.72 5.75 -2.38
N SER A 17 2.58 6.70 -2.72
CA SER A 17 3.98 6.44 -3.01
C SER A 17 4.87 7.45 -2.28
N CYS A 18 6.07 7.01 -1.91
CA CYS A 18 7.09 7.85 -1.30
C CYS A 18 8.33 7.85 -2.21
N GLY A 19 8.83 9.03 -2.56
CA GLY A 19 10.01 9.15 -3.41
C GLY A 19 10.02 10.41 -4.26
N VAL A 20 10.77 10.36 -5.34
CA VAL A 20 10.97 11.50 -6.25
C VAL A 20 9.73 11.84 -7.06
N SER A 21 9.69 13.03 -7.66
CA SER A 21 8.54 13.51 -8.44
C SER A 21 8.06 12.57 -9.55
N GLN A 22 8.96 11.77 -10.14
CA GLN A 22 8.62 10.77 -11.16
C GLN A 22 7.66 9.69 -10.65
N CYS A 23 7.60 9.43 -9.33
CA CYS A 23 6.64 8.49 -8.74
C CYS A 23 5.18 8.87 -9.01
N GLN A 24 4.90 10.11 -9.44
CA GLN A 24 3.57 10.51 -9.92
C GLN A 24 3.07 9.66 -11.09
N GLU A 25 3.95 9.20 -11.97
CA GLU A 25 3.56 8.37 -13.12
C GLU A 25 3.04 7.01 -12.66
N THR A 26 3.67 6.42 -11.64
CA THR A 26 3.21 5.18 -11.02
C THR A 26 1.82 5.35 -10.40
N LEU A 27 1.61 6.42 -9.64
CA LEU A 27 0.30 6.76 -9.07
C LEU A 27 -0.77 7.00 -10.15
N ARG A 28 -0.42 7.67 -11.25
CA ARG A 28 -1.33 7.85 -12.40
C ARG A 28 -1.71 6.51 -13.04
N THR A 29 -0.76 5.58 -13.11
CA THR A 29 -1.03 4.22 -13.61
C THR A 29 -1.98 3.47 -12.66
N ALA A 30 -1.75 3.51 -11.35
CA ALA A 30 -2.65 2.93 -10.35
C ALA A 30 -4.07 3.53 -10.42
N MET A 31 -4.18 4.85 -10.61
CA MET A 31 -5.46 5.52 -10.82
C MET A 31 -6.14 5.12 -12.13
N ALA A 32 -5.38 4.77 -13.17
CA ALA A 32 -5.93 4.25 -14.42
C ALA A 32 -6.43 2.80 -14.27
N ILE A 33 -5.85 2.03 -13.37
CA ILE A 33 -6.27 0.67 -13.01
C ILE A 33 -7.53 0.69 -12.15
N GLY A 34 -7.70 1.70 -11.28
CA GLY A 34 -8.90 1.79 -10.46
C GLY A 34 -8.83 2.63 -9.20
N ALA A 35 -7.65 3.07 -8.75
CA ALA A 35 -7.55 3.95 -7.60
C ALA A 35 -8.28 5.28 -7.85
N ASP A 36 -8.92 5.83 -6.81
CA ASP A 36 -9.73 7.05 -6.89
C ASP A 36 -8.89 8.31 -6.71
N ARG A 37 -7.89 8.24 -5.84
CA ARG A 37 -7.00 9.34 -5.48
C ARG A 37 -5.57 8.84 -5.28
N GLY A 38 -4.59 9.70 -5.61
CA GLY A 38 -3.17 9.45 -5.34
C GLY A 38 -2.61 10.38 -4.27
N ILE A 39 -1.65 9.91 -3.49
CA ILE A 39 -0.88 10.72 -2.55
C ILE A 39 0.60 10.43 -2.79
N LEU A 40 1.35 11.46 -3.17
CA LEU A 40 2.81 11.39 -3.27
C LEU A 40 3.45 12.07 -2.05
N VAL A 41 4.24 11.32 -1.31
CA VAL A 41 5.18 11.91 -0.36
C VAL A 41 6.48 12.18 -1.09
N GLU A 42 6.65 13.44 -1.55
CA GLU A 42 7.77 13.81 -2.41
C GLU A 42 9.02 14.09 -1.59
N THR A 43 10.08 13.38 -1.91
CA THR A 43 11.41 13.59 -1.33
C THR A 43 12.49 13.15 -2.32
N ASN A 44 13.64 13.83 -2.27
CA ASN A 44 14.84 13.45 -3.03
C ASN A 44 15.83 12.64 -2.17
N GLU A 45 15.51 12.45 -0.88
CA GLU A 45 16.33 11.64 0.01
C GLU A 45 16.18 10.15 -0.29
N GLU A 46 17.25 9.40 -0.14
CA GLU A 46 17.22 7.94 -0.23
C GLU A 46 16.47 7.38 0.98
N LEU A 47 15.35 6.71 0.69
CA LEU A 47 14.46 6.19 1.72
C LEU A 47 14.81 4.74 2.07
N GLN A 48 15.18 4.51 3.32
CA GLN A 48 15.29 3.16 3.88
C GLN A 48 13.88 2.62 4.25
N PRO A 49 13.68 1.28 4.32
CA PRO A 49 12.37 0.67 4.62
C PRO A 49 11.69 1.23 5.88
N LEU A 50 12.44 1.51 6.94
CA LEU A 50 11.90 2.10 8.16
C LEU A 50 11.41 3.54 7.96
N ALA A 51 12.11 4.33 7.14
CA ALA A 51 11.69 5.69 6.83
C ALA A 51 10.37 5.67 6.03
N VAL A 52 10.27 4.80 5.02
CA VAL A 52 9.02 4.57 4.27
C VAL A 52 7.90 4.15 5.21
N ALA A 53 8.13 3.19 6.11
CA ALA A 53 7.14 2.74 7.07
C ALA A 53 6.64 3.86 8.00
N LYS A 54 7.53 4.76 8.45
CA LYS A 54 7.14 5.94 9.25
C LYS A 54 6.28 6.93 8.45
N LEU A 55 6.63 7.20 7.19
CA LEU A 55 5.85 8.08 6.31
C LEU A 55 4.46 7.49 6.04
N LEU A 56 4.39 6.20 5.71
CA LEU A 56 3.12 5.51 5.50
C LEU A 56 2.28 5.45 6.78
N LYS A 57 2.92 5.28 7.95
CA LYS A 57 2.21 5.33 9.24
C LYS A 57 1.55 6.70 9.48
N ALA A 58 2.24 7.80 9.17
CA ALA A 58 1.66 9.13 9.27
C ALA A 58 0.47 9.32 8.29
N LEU A 59 0.53 8.70 7.09
CA LEU A 59 -0.61 8.66 6.18
C LEU A 59 -1.76 7.83 6.73
N ILE A 60 -1.51 6.68 7.36
CA ILE A 60 -2.54 5.86 8.01
C ILE A 60 -3.25 6.67 9.09
N ASP A 61 -2.51 7.41 9.92
CA ASP A 61 -3.08 8.25 10.96
C ASP A 61 -3.99 9.36 10.40
N LYS A 62 -3.63 9.91 9.25
CA LYS A 62 -4.40 10.97 8.59
C LYS A 62 -5.63 10.44 7.86
N GLU A 63 -5.45 9.34 7.12
CA GLU A 63 -6.46 8.80 6.19
C GLU A 63 -7.38 7.76 6.81
N GLN A 64 -6.99 7.15 7.95
CA GLN A 64 -7.74 6.13 8.69
C GLN A 64 -8.31 5.02 7.79
N PRO A 65 -7.47 4.31 7.01
CA PRO A 65 -7.94 3.27 6.11
C PRO A 65 -8.43 2.05 6.87
N GLY A 66 -9.48 1.39 6.36
CA GLY A 66 -9.94 0.11 6.91
C GLY A 66 -9.05 -1.07 6.52
N LEU A 67 -8.27 -0.94 5.45
CA LEU A 67 -7.33 -1.96 5.00
C LEU A 67 -6.15 -1.30 4.29
N VAL A 68 -4.94 -1.75 4.61
CA VAL A 68 -3.70 -1.32 3.97
C VAL A 68 -3.10 -2.50 3.22
N ILE A 69 -2.83 -2.31 1.93
CA ILE A 69 -2.23 -3.34 1.08
C ILE A 69 -0.93 -2.80 0.48
N LEU A 70 0.15 -3.57 0.61
CA LEU A 70 1.44 -3.29 0.01
C LEU A 70 1.92 -4.50 -0.80
N GLY A 71 2.87 -4.28 -1.71
CA GLY A 71 3.65 -5.38 -2.27
C GLY A 71 4.48 -6.06 -1.16
N LYS A 72 4.67 -7.38 -1.28
CA LYS A 72 5.46 -8.12 -0.28
C LYS A 72 6.92 -7.67 -0.22
N GLN A 73 7.47 -7.30 -1.37
CA GLN A 73 8.90 -7.12 -1.53
C GLN A 73 9.18 -6.28 -2.78
N ALA A 74 10.10 -5.32 -2.67
CA ALA A 74 10.65 -4.60 -3.81
C ALA A 74 11.75 -5.43 -4.46
N ILE A 75 11.90 -5.33 -5.79
CA ILE A 75 12.85 -6.15 -6.55
C ILE A 75 14.27 -5.58 -6.52
N ASP A 76 14.40 -4.31 -6.16
CA ASP A 76 15.65 -3.56 -6.14
C ASP A 76 16.44 -3.75 -4.83
N ASP A 77 15.79 -3.65 -3.68
CA ASP A 77 16.44 -3.77 -2.37
C ASP A 77 16.23 -5.13 -1.68
N ASP A 78 15.23 -5.87 -2.12
CA ASP A 78 14.91 -7.24 -1.68
C ASP A 78 14.71 -7.40 -0.16
N CYS A 79 14.49 -6.31 0.57
CA CYS A 79 14.47 -6.28 2.03
C CYS A 79 13.24 -6.94 2.67
N ASN A 80 12.07 -6.92 2.02
CA ASN A 80 10.81 -7.48 2.52
C ASN A 80 10.45 -7.05 3.96
N GLN A 81 10.62 -5.79 4.31
CA GLN A 81 10.50 -5.30 5.69
C GLN A 81 9.42 -4.22 5.87
N THR A 82 9.13 -3.43 4.85
CA THR A 82 8.32 -2.21 4.97
C THR A 82 6.93 -2.49 5.52
N GLY A 83 6.24 -3.52 5.02
CA GLY A 83 4.88 -3.86 5.45
C GLY A 83 4.83 -4.30 6.92
N GLN A 84 5.77 -5.13 7.35
CA GLN A 84 5.87 -5.60 8.73
C GLN A 84 6.21 -4.47 9.70
N MET A 85 7.16 -3.60 9.32
CA MET A 85 7.51 -2.41 10.11
C MET A 85 6.32 -1.45 10.23
N LEU A 86 5.58 -1.25 9.12
CA LEU A 86 4.38 -0.41 9.12
C LEU A 86 3.31 -0.95 10.06
N ALA A 87 3.03 -2.25 9.99
CA ALA A 87 2.05 -2.88 10.86
C ALA A 87 2.42 -2.73 12.34
N ALA A 88 3.70 -2.95 12.69
CA ALA A 88 4.21 -2.78 14.04
C ALA A 88 4.11 -1.32 14.52
N LEU A 89 4.51 -0.35 13.69
CA LEU A 89 4.43 1.07 14.03
C LEU A 89 2.99 1.57 14.19
N ALA A 90 2.07 1.04 13.39
CA ALA A 90 0.65 1.40 13.44
C ALA A 90 -0.12 0.62 14.52
N GLY A 91 0.46 -0.42 15.12
CA GLY A 91 -0.22 -1.31 16.06
C GLY A 91 -1.35 -2.11 15.43
N LEU A 92 -1.24 -2.42 14.12
CA LEU A 92 -2.26 -3.13 13.36
C LEU A 92 -1.90 -4.61 13.17
N PRO A 93 -2.91 -5.51 13.15
CA PRO A 93 -2.69 -6.89 12.75
C PRO A 93 -2.19 -6.97 11.32
N GLN A 94 -1.38 -8.00 11.01
CA GLN A 94 -0.78 -8.15 9.70
C GLN A 94 -0.86 -9.59 9.18
N ALA A 95 -0.91 -9.70 7.85
CA ALA A 95 -0.65 -10.95 7.14
C ALA A 95 0.26 -10.67 5.94
N THR A 96 1.34 -11.45 5.84
CA THR A 96 2.36 -11.31 4.79
C THR A 96 2.23 -12.40 3.74
N PHE A 97 2.71 -12.12 2.51
CA PHE A 97 2.69 -13.07 1.38
C PHE A 97 1.30 -13.56 1.01
N ALA A 98 0.30 -12.67 1.07
CA ALA A 98 -1.08 -13.03 0.80
C ALA A 98 -1.27 -13.52 -0.65
N SER A 99 -1.74 -14.75 -0.80
CA SER A 99 -2.14 -15.33 -2.08
C SER A 99 -3.66 -15.33 -2.29
N LYS A 100 -4.45 -15.15 -1.21
CA LYS A 100 -5.90 -14.97 -1.26
C LYS A 100 -6.36 -14.10 -0.10
N VAL A 101 -7.32 -13.21 -0.37
CA VAL A 101 -7.95 -12.34 0.65
C VAL A 101 -9.46 -12.40 0.47
N GLU A 102 -10.18 -12.70 1.54
CA GLU A 102 -11.64 -12.68 1.60
C GLU A 102 -12.08 -11.77 2.74
N LEU A 103 -12.92 -10.79 2.43
CA LEU A 103 -13.44 -9.84 3.42
C LEU A 103 -14.84 -10.26 3.85
N ALA A 104 -15.08 -10.29 5.17
CA ALA A 104 -16.36 -10.62 5.76
C ALA A 104 -16.63 -9.72 6.98
N GLY A 105 -17.42 -8.67 6.77
CA GLY A 105 -17.73 -7.69 7.81
C GLY A 105 -16.47 -6.95 8.30
N ASP A 106 -16.15 -7.12 9.57
CA ASP A 106 -15.00 -6.52 10.25
C ASP A 106 -13.73 -7.41 10.20
N LYS A 107 -13.76 -8.49 9.45
CA LYS A 107 -12.65 -9.46 9.36
C LYS A 107 -12.16 -9.66 7.94
N ALA A 108 -10.87 -9.96 7.84
CA ALA A 108 -10.22 -10.42 6.63
C ALA A 108 -9.65 -11.84 6.84
N ALA A 109 -10.08 -12.80 6.04
CA ALA A 109 -9.44 -14.10 5.96
C ALA A 109 -8.35 -14.03 4.89
N VAL A 110 -7.10 -14.21 5.28
CA VAL A 110 -5.93 -14.09 4.41
C VAL A 110 -5.22 -15.43 4.33
N THR A 111 -5.18 -16.01 3.14
CA THR A 111 -4.38 -17.21 2.87
C THR A 111 -3.01 -16.79 2.36
N ARG A 112 -1.98 -17.36 2.94
CA ARG A 112 -0.57 -17.09 2.62
C ARG A 112 0.19 -18.39 2.40
N GLU A 113 1.27 -18.31 1.63
CA GLU A 113 2.18 -19.43 1.44
C GLU A 113 3.28 -19.36 2.51
N VAL A 114 3.53 -20.49 3.15
CA VAL A 114 4.62 -20.70 4.11
C VAL A 114 5.35 -21.99 3.73
N ASP A 115 6.54 -22.22 4.29
CA ASP A 115 7.37 -23.39 3.93
C ASP A 115 6.63 -24.73 4.10
N GLY A 116 5.71 -24.80 5.06
CA GLY A 116 4.88 -26.00 5.31
C GLY A 116 3.62 -26.13 4.44
N GLY A 117 3.32 -25.18 3.55
CA GLY A 117 2.12 -25.17 2.72
C GLY A 117 1.32 -23.87 2.80
N LEU A 118 -0.01 -23.98 2.88
CA LEU A 118 -0.91 -22.83 2.98
C LEU A 118 -1.38 -22.64 4.41
N GLU A 119 -1.32 -21.39 4.88
CA GLU A 119 -1.86 -20.97 6.16
C GLU A 119 -2.94 -19.90 5.92
N THR A 120 -4.07 -20.01 6.65
CA THR A 120 -5.11 -18.99 6.60
C THR A 120 -5.23 -18.30 7.94
N LEU A 121 -5.04 -16.99 7.94
CA LEU A 121 -5.15 -16.10 9.10
C LEU A 121 -6.46 -15.34 9.06
N SER A 122 -7.10 -15.16 10.22
CA SER A 122 -8.26 -14.28 10.38
C SER A 122 -7.80 -12.99 11.08
N LEU A 123 -7.85 -11.88 10.38
CA LEU A 123 -7.46 -10.56 10.89
C LEU A 123 -8.71 -9.74 11.19
N THR A 124 -8.70 -9.00 12.30
CA THR A 124 -9.69 -7.94 12.54
C THR A 124 -9.23 -6.66 11.86
N LEU A 125 -10.14 -5.99 11.15
CA LEU A 125 -9.86 -4.72 10.49
C LEU A 125 -9.87 -3.55 11.50
N PRO A 126 -9.06 -2.51 11.32
CA PRO A 126 -8.10 -2.31 10.22
C PRO A 126 -6.87 -3.22 10.31
N ALA A 127 -6.32 -3.60 9.16
CA ALA A 127 -5.17 -4.52 9.07
C ALA A 127 -4.21 -4.13 7.95
N VAL A 128 -2.97 -4.63 8.03
CA VAL A 128 -1.95 -4.50 6.99
C VAL A 128 -1.72 -5.85 6.31
N ILE A 129 -1.78 -5.87 4.99
CA ILE A 129 -1.57 -7.08 4.19
C ILE A 129 -0.45 -6.81 3.19
N THR A 130 0.52 -7.73 3.08
CA THR A 130 1.47 -7.71 1.97
C THR A 130 1.09 -8.75 0.94
N ALA A 131 0.99 -8.30 -0.32
CA ALA A 131 0.47 -9.11 -1.43
C ALA A 131 1.59 -9.88 -2.14
N ASP A 132 1.34 -11.15 -2.41
CA ASP A 132 2.14 -11.97 -3.32
C ASP A 132 1.68 -11.79 -4.78
N LEU A 133 2.53 -12.21 -5.72
CA LEU A 133 2.26 -12.15 -7.16
C LEU A 133 1.01 -12.93 -7.59
N ARG A 134 0.62 -13.92 -6.80
CA ARG A 134 -0.52 -14.82 -7.09
C ARG A 134 -1.86 -14.31 -6.55
N LEU A 135 -1.86 -13.18 -5.84
CA LEU A 135 -3.09 -12.65 -5.25
C LEU A 135 -4.17 -12.38 -6.28
N ASN A 136 -3.80 -11.72 -7.38
CA ASN A 136 -4.70 -11.42 -8.50
C ASN A 136 -3.93 -11.28 -9.82
N GLU A 137 -4.62 -11.56 -10.92
CA GLU A 137 -4.15 -11.18 -12.24
C GLU A 137 -4.31 -9.66 -12.42
N PRO A 138 -3.23 -8.92 -12.80
CA PRO A 138 -3.29 -7.48 -13.01
C PRO A 138 -4.28 -7.10 -14.12
N ARG A 139 -5.04 -6.02 -13.93
CA ARG A 139 -5.95 -5.49 -14.94
C ARG A 139 -5.16 -4.75 -16.02
N TYR A 140 -5.61 -4.87 -17.26
CA TYR A 140 -5.07 -4.07 -18.35
C TYR A 140 -5.55 -2.62 -18.27
N VAL A 141 -4.61 -1.70 -18.44
CA VAL A 141 -4.90 -0.27 -18.53
C VAL A 141 -5.36 0.08 -19.93
N THR A 142 -6.54 0.67 -20.05
CA THR A 142 -7.09 1.13 -21.34
C THR A 142 -6.82 2.62 -21.55
N LEU A 143 -6.69 3.04 -22.80
CA LEU A 143 -6.45 4.45 -23.13
C LEU A 143 -7.52 5.41 -22.53
N PRO A 144 -8.83 5.11 -22.57
CA PRO A 144 -9.83 5.94 -21.90
C PRO A 144 -9.61 6.08 -20.39
N ASN A 145 -9.13 5.01 -19.73
CA ASN A 145 -8.84 5.05 -18.29
C ASN A 145 -7.61 5.90 -17.98
N ILE A 146 -6.58 5.87 -18.82
CA ILE A 146 -5.42 6.76 -18.71
C ILE A 146 -5.88 8.24 -18.79
N MET A 147 -6.75 8.56 -19.74
CA MET A 147 -7.28 9.93 -19.89
C MET A 147 -8.10 10.37 -18.67
N LYS A 148 -8.89 9.46 -18.10
CA LYS A 148 -9.63 9.72 -16.85
C LYS A 148 -8.69 9.90 -15.66
N ALA A 149 -7.66 9.07 -15.55
CA ALA A 149 -6.69 9.11 -14.47
C ALA A 149 -5.93 10.45 -14.39
N LYS A 150 -5.68 11.10 -15.52
CA LYS A 150 -5.07 12.45 -15.57
C LYS A 150 -5.88 13.52 -14.83
N LYS A 151 -7.19 13.34 -14.71
CA LYS A 151 -8.12 14.26 -14.05
C LYS A 151 -8.39 13.91 -12.58
N LYS A 152 -7.98 12.72 -12.12
CA LYS A 152 -8.18 12.31 -10.73
C LYS A 152 -7.27 13.11 -9.80
N PRO A 153 -7.71 13.37 -8.55
CA PRO A 153 -6.92 14.13 -7.59
C PRO A 153 -5.62 13.39 -7.24
N LEU A 154 -4.53 14.13 -7.19
CA LEU A 154 -3.22 13.66 -6.76
C LEU A 154 -2.64 14.75 -5.87
N ASP A 155 -2.51 14.42 -4.60
CA ASP A 155 -1.93 15.29 -3.59
C ASP A 155 -0.43 15.05 -3.50
N THR A 156 0.36 16.12 -3.48
CA THR A 156 1.80 16.06 -3.24
C THR A 156 2.08 16.73 -1.90
N ILE A 157 2.71 15.98 -1.00
CA ILE A 157 3.06 16.41 0.36
C ILE A 157 4.53 16.12 0.62
N LYS A 158 5.14 16.82 1.56
CA LYS A 158 6.52 16.60 1.97
C LYS A 158 6.60 15.82 3.28
N PRO A 159 7.72 15.11 3.57
CA PRO A 159 7.92 14.43 4.85
C PRO A 159 7.73 15.34 6.06
N GLU A 160 8.18 16.60 5.95
CA GLU A 160 8.08 17.61 7.00
C GLU A 160 6.62 17.95 7.34
N ASP A 161 5.73 17.96 6.33
CA ASP A 161 4.29 18.21 6.51
C ASP A 161 3.60 17.09 7.29
N LEU A 162 4.22 15.91 7.32
CA LEU A 162 3.79 14.75 8.11
C LEU A 162 4.48 14.68 9.48
N GLY A 163 5.37 15.61 9.81
CA GLY A 163 6.16 15.61 11.04
C GLY A 163 7.15 14.44 11.14
N VAL A 164 7.51 13.83 10.01
CA VAL A 164 8.44 12.70 9.94
C VAL A 164 9.81 13.19 9.52
N GLN A 165 10.82 12.96 10.37
CA GLN A 165 12.20 13.16 10.00
C GLN A 165 12.71 11.93 9.24
N VAL A 166 13.09 12.14 8.00
CA VAL A 166 13.77 11.15 7.18
C VAL A 166 15.26 11.25 7.50
N LEU A 167 15.70 10.55 8.54
CA LEU A 167 17.14 10.46 8.85
C LEU A 167 17.69 9.25 8.09
N SER A 168 18.65 9.52 7.21
CA SER A 168 19.56 8.50 6.72
C SER A 168 20.40 8.00 7.90
N LEU A 169 20.27 6.70 8.24
CA LEU A 169 21.07 6.06 9.29
C LEU A 169 22.52 5.76 8.84
N ILE A 170 23.00 6.41 7.81
CA ILE A 170 24.38 6.24 7.34
C ILE A 170 25.28 7.31 7.97
N HIS A 171 25.49 7.21 9.25
CA HIS A 171 26.66 7.78 9.92
C HIS A 171 26.89 7.06 11.25
N ILE A 172 27.48 5.92 11.15
CA ILE A 172 28.30 5.37 12.23
C ILE A 172 29.75 5.34 11.75
#